data_945c7a240fb229a34f97f6c9b66cc938
#
_entry.id   945c7a240fb229a34f97f6c9b66cc938
#
_cell.length_a   1.000
_cell.length_b   1.000
_cell.length_c   1.000
_cell.angle_alpha   90.00
_cell.angle_beta   90.00
_cell.angle_gamma   90.00
#
_symmetry.space_group_name_H-M   'P 1'
#
loop_
_entity.id
_entity.type
_entity.pdbx_description
1 polymer ?
#
loop_
_entity_poly.entity_id
_entity_poly.type
_entity_poly.pdbx_seq_one_letter_code
_entity_poly.pdbx_strand_id
1 'polypeptide(L)'
;FTTGTAGLTNGQNVRILVTNPDGNAARSSSDLVVSDGPVFQTTSLPNGESNQSYSQNIDVTGDSAVTISTTVVSGALPAGITIGSTTNPSGSTYRAVISGTMPTISGQTVYSFTVRATDAQGQTTDQALSITSTAGIQNSGGFC
;
A
#
# COMPACT_ATOMS: atom_id res chain seq x y z
N PHE A 1 11.08 -21.55 -27.62
CA PHE A 1 10.61 -21.45 -26.23
C PHE A 1 9.94 -20.11 -26.02
N THR A 2 8.69 -20.15 -25.70
CA THR A 2 7.90 -18.95 -25.50
C THR A 2 7.47 -18.88 -24.05
N THR A 3 7.80 -17.79 -23.39
CA THR A 3 7.31 -17.54 -22.05
C THR A 3 6.19 -16.53 -22.14
N GLY A 4 5.01 -16.94 -21.77
CA GLY A 4 3.89 -16.02 -21.66
C GLY A 4 3.47 -15.98 -20.23
N THR A 5 3.14 -14.80 -19.76
CA THR A 5 2.59 -14.63 -18.42
C THR A 5 1.11 -14.31 -18.46
N ALA A 6 0.55 -14.22 -19.66
CA ALA A 6 -0.87 -13.95 -19.79
C ALA A 6 -1.69 -15.08 -19.15
N GLY A 7 -2.64 -14.73 -18.36
CA GLY A 7 -3.48 -15.70 -17.69
C GLY A 7 -2.97 -16.22 -16.36
N LEU A 8 -1.76 -15.83 -15.96
CA LEU A 8 -1.22 -16.23 -14.68
C LEU A 8 -1.77 -15.31 -13.59
N THR A 9 -2.10 -15.90 -12.46
CA THR A 9 -2.60 -15.16 -11.33
C THR A 9 -1.61 -15.19 -10.19
N ASN A 10 -1.78 -14.31 -9.27
CA ASN A 10 -0.93 -14.19 -8.11
C ASN A 10 -0.93 -15.51 -7.32
N GLY A 11 0.25 -15.97 -6.96
CA GLY A 11 0.42 -17.21 -6.22
C GLY A 11 0.35 -18.47 -7.07
N GLN A 12 0.16 -18.34 -8.35
CA GLN A 12 0.10 -19.49 -9.24
C GLN A 12 1.49 -20.04 -9.50
N ASN A 13 1.65 -21.35 -9.39
CA ASN A 13 2.90 -22.00 -9.69
C ASN A 13 2.98 -22.32 -11.16
N VAL A 14 4.14 -22.07 -11.74
CA VAL A 14 4.41 -22.37 -13.13
C VAL A 14 5.59 -23.32 -13.18
N ARG A 15 5.42 -24.45 -13.86
CA ARG A 15 6.49 -25.40 -14.06
C ARG A 15 7.03 -25.27 -15.47
N ILE A 16 8.33 -25.12 -15.58
CA ILE A 16 8.99 -24.98 -16.87
C ILE A 16 9.59 -26.31 -17.22
N LEU A 17 9.23 -26.82 -18.39
CA LEU A 17 9.79 -28.08 -18.92
C LEU A 17 10.65 -27.71 -20.11
N VAL A 18 11.93 -28.08 -20.04
CA VAL A 18 12.88 -27.89 -21.15
C VAL A 18 13.21 -29.24 -21.74
N THR A 19 13.07 -29.37 -23.05
CA THR A 19 13.38 -30.60 -23.77
C THR A 19 14.72 -30.43 -24.47
N ASN A 20 15.61 -31.37 -24.24
CA ASN A 20 16.91 -31.41 -24.94
C ASN A 20 16.72 -31.72 -26.42
N PRO A 21 17.71 -31.35 -27.27
CA PRO A 21 17.67 -31.74 -28.67
C PRO A 21 17.63 -33.26 -28.88
N ASP A 22 18.09 -34.03 -27.90
CA ASP A 22 18.03 -35.49 -27.97
C ASP A 22 16.64 -36.04 -27.71
N GLY A 23 15.71 -35.21 -27.36
CA GLY A 23 14.38 -35.66 -27.02
C GLY A 23 14.20 -35.99 -25.54
N ASN A 24 15.24 -35.92 -24.74
CA ASN A 24 15.11 -36.09 -23.29
C ASN A 24 14.65 -34.81 -22.66
N ALA A 25 13.68 -34.93 -21.77
CA ALA A 25 13.19 -33.77 -21.05
C ALA A 25 14.09 -33.48 -19.85
N ALA A 26 14.66 -32.29 -19.84
CA ALA A 26 15.34 -31.78 -18.65
C ALA A 26 14.33 -31.04 -17.84
N ARG A 27 14.20 -31.38 -16.57
CA ARG A 27 13.23 -30.80 -15.71
C ARG A 27 13.84 -29.79 -14.77
N SER A 28 13.17 -28.67 -14.59
CA SER A 28 13.48 -27.81 -13.48
C SER A 28 13.13 -28.52 -12.18
N SER A 29 13.98 -28.41 -11.19
CA SER A 29 13.73 -29.05 -9.90
C SER A 29 12.81 -28.24 -9.01
N SER A 30 12.44 -27.05 -9.42
CA SER A 30 11.58 -26.20 -8.61
C SER A 30 10.53 -25.52 -9.48
N ASP A 31 9.39 -25.27 -8.90
CA ASP A 31 8.33 -24.52 -9.56
C ASP A 31 8.66 -23.04 -9.53
N LEU A 32 8.27 -22.36 -10.59
CA LEU A 32 8.32 -20.91 -10.62
C LEU A 32 7.03 -20.40 -9.98
N VAL A 33 7.16 -19.61 -8.94
CA VAL A 33 6.01 -19.01 -8.30
C VAL A 33 5.80 -17.63 -8.89
N VAL A 34 4.61 -17.39 -9.43
CA VAL A 34 4.24 -16.08 -9.93
C VAL A 34 3.74 -15.26 -8.75
N SER A 35 4.40 -14.15 -8.50
CA SER A 35 4.04 -13.26 -7.40
C SER A 35 3.77 -11.89 -7.98
N ASP A 36 2.59 -11.37 -7.73
CA ASP A 36 2.29 -9.98 -8.01
C ASP A 36 2.79 -9.15 -6.83
N GLY A 37 3.17 -7.94 -7.10
CA GLY A 37 3.56 -7.05 -6.02
C GLY A 37 2.42 -6.81 -5.05
N PRO A 38 2.70 -6.12 -3.94
CA PRO A 38 1.66 -5.84 -2.95
C PRO A 38 0.54 -5.00 -3.57
N VAL A 39 -0.67 -5.20 -3.07
CA VAL A 39 -1.87 -4.52 -3.57
C VAL A 39 -2.48 -3.72 -2.44
N PHE A 40 -2.62 -2.43 -2.64
CA PHE A 40 -3.27 -1.57 -1.66
C PHE A 40 -4.77 -1.82 -1.66
N GLN A 41 -5.31 -2.11 -0.49
CA GLN A 41 -6.75 -2.22 -0.28
C GLN A 41 -7.32 -0.86 0.08
N THR A 42 -6.52 -0.02 0.72
CA THR A 42 -6.90 1.34 1.03
C THR A 42 -6.53 2.22 -0.15
N THR A 43 -7.54 2.75 -0.84
CA THR A 43 -7.34 3.59 -2.02
C THR A 43 -7.76 5.03 -1.81
N SER A 44 -8.32 5.33 -0.65
CA SER A 44 -8.69 6.69 -0.28
C SER A 44 -8.71 6.81 1.23
N LEU A 45 -8.62 8.03 1.72
CA LEU A 45 -8.65 8.33 3.13
C LEU A 45 -9.74 9.35 3.41
N PRO A 46 -10.40 9.26 4.56
CA PRO A 46 -11.41 10.25 4.91
C PRO A 46 -10.80 11.60 5.23
N ASN A 47 -11.64 12.60 5.25
CA ASN A 47 -11.21 13.95 5.63
C ASN A 47 -10.79 13.99 7.09
N GLY A 48 -9.85 14.87 7.39
CA GLY A 48 -9.51 15.19 8.75
C GLY A 48 -9.99 16.60 9.09
N GLU A 49 -10.09 16.88 10.36
CA GLU A 49 -10.46 18.23 10.80
C GLU A 49 -9.28 18.89 11.47
N SER A 50 -9.19 20.18 11.26
CA SER A 50 -8.15 21.01 11.85
C SER A 50 -8.05 20.78 13.35
N ASN A 51 -6.84 20.56 13.82
CA ASN A 51 -6.53 20.43 15.24
C ASN A 51 -7.21 19.23 15.92
N GLN A 52 -7.68 18.26 15.14
CA GLN A 52 -8.30 17.05 15.66
C GLN A 52 -7.42 15.85 15.45
N SER A 53 -7.61 14.83 16.27
CA SER A 53 -6.89 13.58 16.10
C SER A 53 -7.38 12.87 14.83
N TYR A 54 -6.45 12.19 14.17
CA TYR A 54 -6.74 11.46 12.94
C TYR A 54 -6.11 10.08 13.07
N SER A 55 -6.83 9.07 12.67
CA SER A 55 -6.30 7.70 12.68
C SER A 55 -7.04 6.88 11.65
N GLN A 56 -6.31 6.31 10.70
CA GLN A 56 -6.86 5.45 9.68
C GLN A 56 -5.89 4.32 9.38
N ASN A 57 -6.42 3.24 8.86
CA ASN A 57 -5.62 2.09 8.48
C ASN A 57 -5.28 2.16 6.99
N ILE A 58 -4.04 1.84 6.67
CA ILE A 58 -3.61 1.60 5.30
C ILE A 58 -3.40 0.10 5.20
N ASP A 59 -4.26 -0.57 4.46
CA ASP A 59 -4.21 -2.01 4.31
C ASP A 59 -3.66 -2.38 2.94
N VAL A 60 -2.78 -3.37 2.94
CA VAL A 60 -2.14 -3.88 1.74
C VAL A 60 -2.18 -5.40 1.82
N THR A 61 -2.47 -6.05 0.72
CA THR A 61 -2.38 -7.51 0.65
C THR A 61 -1.16 -7.91 -0.15
N GLY A 62 -0.62 -9.07 0.16
CA GLY A 62 0.50 -9.66 -0.55
C GLY A 62 0.61 -11.13 -0.26
N ASP A 63 1.27 -11.84 -1.14
CA ASP A 63 1.49 -13.29 -0.98
C ASP A 63 2.80 -13.58 -0.26
N SER A 64 3.50 -12.55 0.15
CA SER A 64 4.68 -12.67 1.02
C SER A 64 4.68 -11.48 1.98
N ALA A 65 5.64 -11.43 2.88
CA ALA A 65 5.70 -10.36 3.87
C ALA A 65 5.78 -9.00 3.20
N VAL A 66 4.90 -8.09 3.57
CA VAL A 66 4.83 -6.74 2.99
C VAL A 66 5.25 -5.74 4.05
N THR A 67 6.03 -4.77 3.63
CA THR A 67 6.38 -3.61 4.46
C THR A 67 5.79 -2.36 3.81
N ILE A 68 4.98 -1.64 4.56
CA ILE A 68 4.46 -0.34 4.12
C ILE A 68 5.44 0.71 4.63
N SER A 69 5.89 1.57 3.72
CA SER A 69 6.88 2.58 4.08
C SER A 69 6.30 3.57 5.10
N THR A 70 7.09 3.90 6.08
CA THR A 70 6.72 4.93 7.06
C THR A 70 6.97 6.33 6.54
N THR A 71 7.59 6.44 5.37
CA THR A 71 7.81 7.71 4.70
C THR A 71 7.13 7.71 3.34
N VAL A 72 6.66 8.85 2.91
CA VAL A 72 6.03 8.95 1.59
C VAL A 72 7.09 9.05 0.50
N VAL A 73 6.76 8.49 -0.67
CA VAL A 73 7.67 8.54 -1.83
C VAL A 73 7.57 9.87 -2.54
N SER A 74 6.42 10.51 -2.46
CA SER A 74 6.22 11.83 -3.04
C SER A 74 5.12 12.54 -2.26
N GLY A 75 5.05 13.84 -2.43
CA GLY A 75 4.11 14.66 -1.71
C GLY A 75 4.51 14.86 -0.26
N ALA A 76 3.55 15.16 0.58
CA ALA A 76 3.80 15.42 1.99
C ALA A 76 2.58 15.09 2.82
N LEU A 77 2.81 14.53 4.00
CA LEU A 77 1.76 14.33 4.99
C LEU A 77 1.43 15.65 5.67
N PRO A 78 0.22 15.80 6.18
CA PRO A 78 -0.08 16.94 7.04
C PRO A 78 0.89 16.95 8.22
N ALA A 79 1.26 18.14 8.67
CA ALA A 79 2.14 18.26 9.84
C ALA A 79 1.48 17.57 11.04
N GLY A 80 2.24 16.78 11.76
CA GLY A 80 1.72 16.03 12.92
C GLY A 80 1.14 14.67 12.60
N ILE A 81 1.03 14.32 11.32
CA ILE A 81 0.53 13.00 10.88
C ILE A 81 1.73 12.15 10.46
N THR A 82 1.73 10.90 10.89
CA THR A 82 2.80 9.95 10.57
C THR A 82 2.19 8.61 10.20
N ILE A 83 2.99 7.80 9.49
CA ILE A 83 2.63 6.43 9.16
C ILE A 83 3.42 5.53 10.10
N GLY A 84 2.71 4.67 10.82
CA GLY A 84 3.33 3.75 11.75
C GLY A 84 3.93 2.52 11.09
N SER A 85 4.52 1.66 11.89
CA SER A 85 5.13 0.42 11.40
C SER A 85 4.07 -0.52 10.86
N THR A 86 4.49 -1.36 9.93
CA THR A 86 3.61 -2.38 9.36
C THR A 86 3.36 -3.49 10.37
N THR A 87 2.11 -3.89 10.47
CA THR A 87 1.69 -5.06 11.23
C THR A 87 0.99 -6.03 10.29
N ASN A 88 0.81 -7.26 10.75
CA ASN A 88 0.12 -8.28 9.96
C ASN A 88 -1.12 -8.73 10.73
N PRO A 89 -2.24 -8.03 10.55
CA PRO A 89 -3.46 -8.37 11.29
C PRO A 89 -4.08 -9.70 10.89
N SER A 90 -3.88 -10.15 9.66
CA SER A 90 -4.37 -11.47 9.26
C SER A 90 -3.70 -11.92 7.97
N GLY A 91 -3.28 -13.17 7.93
CA GLY A 91 -2.83 -13.87 6.74
C GLY A 91 -2.01 -13.03 5.78
N SER A 92 -2.62 -12.68 4.68
CA SER A 92 -1.99 -11.91 3.62
C SER A 92 -2.25 -10.41 3.72
N THR A 93 -2.88 -9.95 4.78
CA THR A 93 -3.17 -8.52 4.96
C THR A 93 -2.13 -7.89 5.88
N TYR A 94 -1.57 -6.81 5.43
CA TYR A 94 -0.58 -6.02 6.16
C TYR A 94 -1.13 -4.62 6.35
N ARG A 95 -0.88 -4.05 7.50
CA ARG A 95 -1.51 -2.78 7.90
C ARG A 95 -0.49 -1.84 8.49
N ALA A 96 -0.56 -0.60 8.08
CA ALA A 96 0.09 0.51 8.76
C ALA A 96 -1.00 1.49 9.19
N VAL A 97 -0.80 2.14 10.31
CA VAL A 97 -1.77 3.13 10.78
C VAL A 97 -1.20 4.51 10.50
N ILE A 98 -1.97 5.31 9.75
CA ILE A 98 -1.64 6.72 9.56
C ILE A 98 -2.40 7.50 10.62
N SER A 99 -1.67 8.21 11.47
CA SER A 99 -2.29 8.83 12.63
C SER A 99 -1.51 10.04 13.12
N GLY A 100 -2.15 10.77 13.97
CA GLY A 100 -1.58 11.96 14.60
C GLY A 100 -2.65 13.02 14.84
N THR A 101 -2.23 14.25 14.94
CA THR A 101 -3.13 15.38 15.09
C THR A 101 -3.02 16.25 13.85
N MET A 102 -4.17 16.55 13.25
CA MET A 102 -4.19 17.38 12.06
C MET A 102 -3.70 18.79 12.40
N PRO A 103 -2.99 19.43 11.48
CA PRO A 103 -2.51 20.78 11.74
C PRO A 103 -3.66 21.78 11.80
N THR A 104 -3.41 22.90 12.46
CA THR A 104 -4.37 23.99 12.49
C THR A 104 -4.36 24.68 11.14
N ILE A 105 -5.54 24.78 10.52
CA ILE A 105 -5.70 25.47 9.25
C ILE A 105 -6.89 26.39 9.31
N SER A 106 -6.87 27.42 8.48
CA SER A 106 -7.96 28.38 8.43
C SER A 106 -8.93 28.12 7.28
N GLY A 107 -8.60 27.19 6.41
CA GLY A 107 -9.45 26.83 5.27
C GLY A 107 -9.18 25.40 4.88
N GLN A 108 -9.96 24.91 3.94
CA GLN A 108 -9.79 23.54 3.47
C GLN A 108 -8.44 23.39 2.76
N THR A 109 -7.71 22.36 3.12
CA THR A 109 -6.39 22.07 2.52
C THR A 109 -6.32 20.60 2.17
N VAL A 110 -5.83 20.30 0.97
CA VAL A 110 -5.64 18.92 0.52
C VAL A 110 -4.16 18.59 0.60
N TYR A 111 -3.85 17.49 1.28
CA TYR A 111 -2.50 16.96 1.38
C TYR A 111 -2.44 15.69 0.55
N SER A 112 -1.69 15.73 -0.53
CA SER A 112 -1.53 14.59 -1.43
C SER A 112 -0.15 13.99 -1.23
N PHE A 113 -0.11 12.67 -1.19
CA PHE A 113 1.14 11.94 -0.98
C PHE A 113 1.03 10.55 -1.57
N THR A 114 2.16 9.90 -1.76
CA THR A 114 2.20 8.54 -2.30
C THR A 114 2.91 7.65 -1.29
N VAL A 115 2.28 6.53 -0.98
CA VAL A 115 2.81 5.53 -0.05
C VAL A 115 3.29 4.33 -0.86
N ARG A 116 4.40 3.75 -0.44
CA ARG A 116 4.97 2.58 -1.10
C ARG A 116 4.88 1.36 -0.19
N ALA A 117 4.50 0.24 -0.76
CA ALA A 117 4.56 -1.05 -0.11
C ALA A 117 5.56 -1.93 -0.86
N THR A 118 6.34 -2.71 -0.12
CA THR A 118 7.37 -3.58 -0.68
C THR A 118 7.17 -4.98 -0.11
N ASP A 119 7.20 -5.99 -0.96
CA ASP A 119 7.09 -7.36 -0.50
C ASP A 119 8.48 -7.98 -0.26
N ALA A 120 8.49 -9.25 0.18
CA ALA A 120 9.75 -9.93 0.50
C ALA A 120 10.60 -10.20 -0.72
N GLN A 121 10.02 -10.17 -1.92
CA GLN A 121 10.76 -10.34 -3.17
C GLN A 121 11.31 -9.03 -3.71
N GLY A 122 11.04 -7.92 -3.05
CA GLY A 122 11.50 -6.62 -3.49
C GLY A 122 10.56 -5.93 -4.48
N GLN A 123 9.39 -6.50 -4.72
CA GLN A 123 8.39 -5.86 -5.58
C GLN A 123 7.74 -4.72 -4.84
N THR A 124 7.49 -3.63 -5.54
CA THR A 124 6.92 -2.44 -4.91
C THR A 124 5.64 -2.03 -5.61
N THR A 125 4.76 -1.42 -4.85
CA THR A 125 3.54 -0.81 -5.36
C THR A 125 3.36 0.52 -4.68
N ASP A 126 3.06 1.52 -5.45
CA ASP A 126 2.83 2.87 -4.95
C ASP A 126 1.35 3.18 -5.02
N GLN A 127 0.83 3.78 -3.97
CA GLN A 127 -0.56 4.20 -3.90
C GLN A 127 -0.63 5.68 -3.58
N ALA A 128 -1.23 6.43 -4.48
CA ALA A 128 -1.50 7.84 -4.24
C ALA A 128 -2.68 7.97 -3.29
N LEU A 129 -2.50 8.74 -2.26
CA LEU A 129 -3.54 9.00 -1.26
C LEU A 129 -3.59 10.50 -1.00
N SER A 130 -4.69 10.93 -0.44
CA SER A 130 -4.80 12.31 0.00
C SER A 130 -5.66 12.40 1.26
N ILE A 131 -5.37 13.39 2.07
CA ILE A 131 -6.20 13.74 3.21
C ILE A 131 -6.62 15.18 3.00
N THR A 132 -7.93 15.39 2.96
CA THR A 132 -8.46 16.75 2.93
C THR A 132 -8.69 17.17 4.36
N SER A 133 -8.02 18.22 4.78
CA SER A 133 -8.22 18.80 6.10
C SER A 133 -9.19 19.93 5.98
N THR A 134 -10.23 19.90 6.78
CA THR A 134 -11.21 20.97 6.82
C THR A 134 -10.93 21.84 8.05
N ALA A 135 -11.41 23.06 8.00
CA ALA A 135 -11.20 23.99 9.13
C ALA A 135 -11.92 23.56 10.39
N GLY A 136 -12.76 22.53 10.27
CA GLY A 136 -13.57 22.11 11.40
C GLY A 136 -14.74 23.04 11.62
N ILE A 137 -15.61 22.60 12.49
CA ILE A 137 -16.73 23.45 12.86
C ILE A 137 -16.24 24.43 13.90
N GLN A 138 -16.03 25.62 13.48
CA GLN A 138 -15.71 26.68 14.39
C GLN A 138 -17.01 27.13 15.01
N ASN A 139 -17.30 26.55 16.06
CA ASN A 139 -18.46 26.98 16.75
C ASN A 139 -18.12 28.23 17.49
N SER A 140 -17.70 29.17 16.77
CA SER A 140 -17.45 30.42 17.37
C SER A 140 -18.82 31.00 17.71
N GLY A 141 -19.21 30.92 18.81
CA GLY A 141 -20.42 31.48 19.25
C GLY A 141 -21.18 32.35 18.28
N GLY A 142 -20.71 32.44 17.29
CA GLY A 142 -21.34 33.11 16.25
C GLY A 142 -22.52 32.40 15.73
N PHE A 143 -22.75 32.04 15.91
CA PHE A 143 -23.45 31.55 15.48
C PHE A 143 -24.34 31.42 15.58
N CYS A 144 -24.53 31.55 15.55
CA CYS A 144 -25.27 31.39 15.74
C CYS A 144 -25.74 31.25 15.33
#